data_ab4ccda8b62f3f5b6e73f2f3f218f4f4
#
_entry.id   ab4ccda8b62f3f5b6e73f2f3f218f4f4
#
_cell.length_a   1.000
_cell.length_b   1.000
_cell.length_c   1.000
_cell.angle_alpha   90.00
_cell.angle_beta   90.00
_cell.angle_gamma   90.00
#
_symmetry.space_group_name_H-M   'P 1'
#
loop_
_entity.id
_entity.type
_entity.pdbx_description
1 polymer ?
#
loop_
_entity_poly.entity_id
_entity_poly.type
_entity_poly.pdbx_seq_one_letter_code
_entity_poly.pdbx_strand_id
1 'polypeptide(L)'
;MRKQRPSQPSSSAELQPDESKMASQSLTTASKKAAPRLQLQRQRNTVRAGLAVIAGRTAGALSRRFHLGGGTSIVGVVAQRIYPEIVEHLATELEYGSVMVTGTNGKTTTSSFVAAIMRDDGLRVWRNREGSNLMGGVASSLVIRAQSDGHLRRSGKAISILEVDEAALPQIVQSIPPRAVVFTNLFRDQLDRYGEVNSIVALWRQAIAKLSPDTILVLNADDPTIAQLGDLFAGKVLYYGIDDLSLDLLTRQDTTERHQVIDVRTCPVCGHEYVYDAQFYSHMGHYHCPNCGHTRPQPDVRVTHVQMDSFDRLRIQVATNDQQHELTIPLPGLYNIYNALAAITVALTLHSSWESIVTGIEQSKPVFGRGERIQVDGKTIRLLLAKNPTGFNEVLRTVYGEDIPRYLLLVLNDNIADGQDISWIWDVDFERIIGRTRTLVLAGTRALDLAIRLKYAGVNEKDMIVIPPAPLRTEKKKISTYARLRGRNRQDGKEQERDGRNIQKLSLSESHAQRVYGLKNALTSALTQTPAGETLFVVPTYTGLLEIHQELEQRGLTPHYWEGRDA
;
A
#
# COMPACT_ATOMS: atom_id res chain seq x y z
N MET A 1 -11.41 -78.62 34.79
CA MET A 1 -10.65 -79.66 35.57
C MET A 1 -9.30 -79.10 35.99
N ARG A 2 -9.08 -79.22 37.31
CA ARG A 2 -7.83 -79.15 38.10
C ARG A 2 -7.02 -77.83 38.00
N LYS A 3 -7.01 -76.98 39.05
CA LYS A 3 -6.35 -77.02 40.37
C LYS A 3 -4.82 -77.23 40.20
N GLN A 4 -3.95 -76.35 40.62
CA GLN A 4 -3.57 -76.10 42.01
C GLN A 4 -2.55 -74.95 42.10
N ARG A 5 -2.64 -74.15 43.16
CA ARG A 5 -1.63 -73.31 43.84
C ARG A 5 -0.65 -74.18 44.63
N PRO A 6 0.28 -73.69 45.45
CA PRO A 6 1.09 -72.45 45.48
C PRO A 6 2.57 -72.74 45.91
N SER A 7 3.46 -71.73 45.98
CA SER A 7 4.44 -71.61 47.09
C SER A 7 5.22 -70.30 47.02
N GLN A 8 5.19 -69.55 48.10
CA GLN A 8 6.18 -68.61 48.59
C GLN A 8 7.14 -69.38 49.57
N PRO A 9 8.24 -68.82 50.13
CA PRO A 9 8.74 -67.45 50.32
C PRO A 9 10.26 -67.28 50.24
N SER A 10 10.78 -66.06 50.38
CA SER A 10 11.77 -65.48 51.31
C SER A 10 12.62 -64.37 50.66
N SER A 11 12.48 -63.18 51.14
CA SER A 11 13.30 -62.29 51.99
C SER A 11 14.71 -61.98 51.49
N SER A 12 14.95 -60.72 51.12
CA SER A 12 15.98 -59.90 51.76
C SER A 12 15.83 -58.43 51.20
N ALA A 13 15.67 -57.50 52.14
CA ALA A 13 15.62 -56.09 51.92
C ALA A 13 17.01 -55.49 51.75
N GLU A 14 17.32 -54.82 50.69
CA GLU A 14 18.38 -53.82 50.60
C GLU A 14 17.77 -52.47 50.28
N LEU A 15 17.99 -51.50 51.17
CA LEU A 15 17.61 -50.11 51.09
C LEU A 15 18.48 -49.40 50.00
N GLN A 16 17.87 -49.04 48.89
CA GLN A 16 18.46 -48.05 47.97
C GLN A 16 18.11 -46.63 48.43
N PRO A 17 19.02 -45.66 48.35
CA PRO A 17 18.77 -44.31 48.78
C PRO A 17 17.85 -43.58 47.74
N ASP A 18 16.97 -42.77 48.29
CA ASP A 18 15.92 -42.01 47.65
C ASP A 18 16.47 -40.98 46.63
N GLU A 19 16.58 -41.34 45.34
CA GLU A 19 16.98 -40.45 44.23
C GLU A 19 16.00 -39.30 43.98
N SER A 20 14.79 -39.37 44.53
CA SER A 20 13.76 -38.33 44.33
C SER A 20 14.06 -37.02 45.06
N LYS A 21 14.87 -37.06 46.14
CA LYS A 21 15.26 -35.86 46.91
C LYS A 21 16.45 -35.10 46.31
N MET A 22 17.30 -35.76 45.53
CA MET A 22 18.41 -35.08 44.84
C MET A 22 17.96 -34.36 43.57
N ALA A 23 16.98 -34.87 42.83
CA ALA A 23 16.44 -34.23 41.63
C ALA A 23 15.64 -32.95 41.94
N SER A 24 14.90 -32.94 43.06
CA SER A 24 14.12 -31.76 43.47
C SER A 24 14.97 -30.60 43.99
N GLN A 25 16.13 -30.89 44.62
CA GLN A 25 17.05 -29.85 45.09
C GLN A 25 17.90 -29.23 43.98
N SER A 26 18.22 -29.96 42.89
CA SER A 26 18.94 -29.42 41.74
C SER A 26 18.08 -28.53 40.88
N LEU A 27 16.78 -28.81 40.72
CA LEU A 27 15.81 -27.96 39.99
C LEU A 27 15.51 -26.64 40.72
N THR A 28 15.43 -26.66 42.05
CA THR A 28 15.17 -25.44 42.85
C THR A 28 16.38 -24.50 42.94
N THR A 29 17.60 -25.00 42.89
CA THR A 29 18.83 -24.17 42.88
C THR A 29 19.14 -23.60 41.49
N ALA A 30 18.81 -24.28 40.40
CA ALA A 30 18.91 -23.77 39.03
C ALA A 30 17.91 -22.65 38.78
N SER A 31 16.66 -22.80 39.25
CA SER A 31 15.60 -21.77 39.14
C SER A 31 15.92 -20.49 39.93
N LYS A 32 16.49 -20.62 41.16
CA LYS A 32 16.88 -19.46 41.98
C LYS A 32 18.09 -18.68 41.45
N LYS A 33 18.98 -19.29 40.67
CA LYS A 33 20.12 -18.60 40.01
C LYS A 33 19.77 -18.02 38.66
N ALA A 34 18.72 -18.50 37.98
CA ALA A 34 18.26 -17.99 36.70
C ALA A 34 17.45 -16.67 36.83
N ALA A 35 16.67 -16.51 37.90
CA ALA A 35 15.82 -15.34 38.13
C ALA A 35 16.60 -13.99 38.17
N PRO A 36 17.75 -13.84 38.87
CA PRO A 36 18.49 -12.57 38.87
C PRO A 36 19.12 -12.24 37.52
N ARG A 37 19.58 -13.25 36.75
CA ARG A 37 20.15 -13.04 35.43
C ARG A 37 19.09 -12.58 34.42
N LEU A 38 17.90 -13.14 34.47
CA LEU A 38 16.75 -12.70 33.64
C LEU A 38 16.29 -11.30 34.00
N GLN A 39 16.29 -10.92 35.27
CA GLN A 39 15.97 -9.56 35.70
C GLN A 39 17.02 -8.54 35.24
N LEU A 40 18.30 -8.83 35.36
CA LEU A 40 19.38 -7.98 34.88
C LEU A 40 19.36 -7.83 33.36
N GLN A 41 19.01 -8.88 32.62
CA GLN A 41 18.91 -8.84 31.17
C GLN A 41 17.70 -8.01 30.74
N ARG A 42 16.56 -8.15 31.43
CA ARG A 42 15.37 -7.26 31.21
C ARG A 42 15.70 -5.81 31.48
N GLN A 43 16.34 -5.48 32.62
CA GLN A 43 16.73 -4.09 32.92
C GLN A 43 17.71 -3.52 31.88
N ARG A 44 18.67 -4.31 31.42
CA ARG A 44 19.63 -3.90 30.40
C ARG A 44 18.97 -3.63 29.06
N ASN A 45 17.98 -4.43 28.68
CA ASN A 45 17.21 -4.26 27.46
C ASN A 45 16.34 -3.00 27.54
N THR A 46 15.70 -2.72 28.66
CA THR A 46 14.90 -1.50 28.89
C THR A 46 15.74 -0.22 28.78
N VAL A 47 16.94 -0.20 29.38
CA VAL A 47 17.86 0.96 29.26
C VAL A 47 18.31 1.17 27.80
N ARG A 48 18.64 0.09 27.09
CA ARG A 48 19.00 0.16 25.66
C ARG A 48 17.83 0.66 24.83
N ALA A 49 16.61 0.18 25.10
CA ALA A 49 15.40 0.64 24.42
C ALA A 49 15.17 2.14 24.66
N GLY A 50 15.31 2.63 25.89
CA GLY A 50 15.20 4.04 26.21
C GLY A 50 16.21 4.91 25.44
N LEU A 51 17.48 4.51 25.41
CA LEU A 51 18.51 5.19 24.63
C LEU A 51 18.20 5.20 23.13
N ALA A 52 17.73 4.08 22.58
CA ALA A 52 17.34 3.96 21.18
C ALA A 52 16.16 4.89 20.83
N VAL A 53 15.16 4.97 21.71
CA VAL A 53 14.00 5.87 21.56
C VAL A 53 14.45 7.34 21.55
N ILE A 54 15.28 7.74 22.53
CA ILE A 54 15.78 9.13 22.62
C ILE A 54 16.58 9.49 21.36
N ALA A 55 17.52 8.66 20.96
CA ALA A 55 18.37 8.92 19.79
C ALA A 55 17.54 8.95 18.49
N GLY A 56 16.61 8.02 18.29
CA GLY A 56 15.73 8.01 17.13
C GLY A 56 14.89 9.29 17.04
N ARG A 57 14.27 9.71 18.13
CA ARG A 57 13.47 10.95 18.20
C ARG A 57 14.30 12.19 17.94
N THR A 58 15.51 12.26 18.49
CA THR A 58 16.45 13.37 18.27
C THR A 58 16.84 13.44 16.80
N ALA A 59 17.19 12.31 16.18
CA ALA A 59 17.50 12.24 14.75
C ALA A 59 16.32 12.71 13.89
N GLY A 60 15.09 12.30 14.21
CA GLY A 60 13.90 12.76 13.54
C GLY A 60 13.64 14.26 13.69
N ALA A 61 13.87 14.83 14.87
CA ALA A 61 13.74 16.27 15.12
C ALA A 61 14.77 17.07 14.32
N LEU A 62 16.02 16.61 14.29
CA LEU A 62 17.09 17.23 13.51
C LEU A 62 16.80 17.15 12.00
N SER A 63 16.37 15.98 11.49
CA SER A 63 16.02 15.81 10.07
C SER A 63 14.93 16.79 9.62
N ARG A 64 13.88 16.99 10.44
CA ARG A 64 12.83 17.98 10.16
C ARG A 64 13.37 19.42 10.17
N ARG A 65 14.20 19.77 11.17
CA ARG A 65 14.75 21.11 11.30
C ARG A 65 15.67 21.50 10.15
N PHE A 66 16.42 20.54 9.61
CA PHE A 66 17.36 20.77 8.51
C PHE A 66 16.81 20.43 7.12
N HIS A 67 15.51 20.10 7.01
CA HIS A 67 14.84 19.71 5.75
C HIS A 67 15.57 18.59 4.98
N LEU A 68 16.21 17.65 5.70
CA LEU A 68 16.93 16.51 5.14
C LEU A 68 15.99 15.35 4.78
N GLY A 69 14.88 15.64 4.06
CA GLY A 69 13.85 14.67 3.71
C GLY A 69 12.70 14.55 4.73
N GLY A 70 11.69 13.75 4.47
CA GLY A 70 10.45 13.66 5.25
C GLY A 70 10.57 13.20 6.71
N GLY A 71 11.77 12.84 7.18
CA GLY A 71 12.07 12.51 8.58
C GLY A 71 11.30 11.32 9.18
N THR A 72 10.42 10.69 8.40
CA THR A 72 9.48 9.68 8.90
C THR A 72 10.12 8.34 9.20
N SER A 73 11.05 7.87 8.38
CA SER A 73 11.69 6.56 8.57
C SER A 73 13.00 6.63 9.36
N ILE A 74 13.65 7.79 9.44
CA ILE A 74 14.97 7.95 10.09
C ILE A 74 14.91 7.66 11.59
N VAL A 75 13.79 7.95 12.24
CA VAL A 75 13.56 7.67 13.66
C VAL A 75 13.75 6.19 13.96
N GLY A 76 13.08 5.32 13.18
CA GLY A 76 13.16 3.87 13.33
C GLY A 76 14.52 3.31 12.93
N VAL A 77 15.10 3.81 11.84
CA VAL A 77 16.43 3.38 11.37
C VAL A 77 17.50 3.64 12.41
N VAL A 78 17.52 4.85 13.02
CA VAL A 78 18.48 5.19 14.07
C VAL A 78 18.25 4.36 15.33
N ALA A 79 16.98 4.20 15.74
CA ALA A 79 16.66 3.39 16.91
C ALA A 79 17.09 1.91 16.73
N GLN A 80 16.84 1.31 15.57
CA GLN A 80 17.26 -0.07 15.27
C GLN A 80 18.79 -0.24 15.20
N ARG A 81 19.55 0.80 14.80
CA ARG A 81 21.02 0.74 14.85
C ARG A 81 21.57 0.65 16.28
N ILE A 82 20.89 1.28 17.25
CA ILE A 82 21.29 1.28 18.66
C ILE A 82 20.80 0.04 19.37
N TYR A 83 19.56 -0.34 19.10
CA TYR A 83 18.92 -1.55 19.64
C TYR A 83 18.19 -2.29 18.51
N PRO A 84 18.81 -3.27 17.84
CA PRO A 84 18.22 -3.99 16.71
C PRO A 84 16.85 -4.60 17.00
N GLU A 85 16.63 -5.09 18.22
CA GLU A 85 15.41 -5.74 18.69
C GLU A 85 14.35 -4.75 19.22
N ILE A 86 14.52 -3.42 18.99
CA ILE A 86 13.61 -2.40 19.52
C ILE A 86 12.18 -2.59 19.04
N VAL A 87 11.98 -3.04 17.80
CA VAL A 87 10.66 -3.26 17.20
C VAL A 87 9.96 -4.41 17.91
N GLU A 88 10.65 -5.54 18.09
CA GLU A 88 10.14 -6.71 18.81
C GLU A 88 9.80 -6.34 20.26
N HIS A 89 10.73 -5.64 20.92
CA HIS A 89 10.55 -5.19 22.31
C HIS A 89 9.28 -4.35 22.47
N LEU A 90 9.06 -3.34 21.60
CA LEU A 90 7.89 -2.49 21.67
C LEU A 90 6.60 -3.18 21.22
N ALA A 91 6.69 -4.08 20.22
CA ALA A 91 5.52 -4.79 19.71
C ALA A 91 4.87 -5.71 20.77
N THR A 92 5.68 -6.30 21.67
CA THR A 92 5.15 -7.15 22.76
C THR A 92 4.27 -6.38 23.76
N GLU A 93 4.33 -5.05 23.77
CA GLU A 93 3.54 -4.20 24.65
C GLU A 93 2.20 -3.77 24.06
N LEU A 94 1.92 -4.15 22.80
CA LEU A 94 0.63 -3.89 22.16
C LEU A 94 -0.42 -4.87 22.71
N GLU A 95 -1.34 -4.37 23.53
CA GLU A 95 -2.34 -5.20 24.23
C GLU A 95 -3.25 -5.97 23.23
N TYR A 96 -3.64 -5.31 22.14
CA TYR A 96 -4.48 -5.91 21.09
C TYR A 96 -3.67 -6.39 19.88
N GLY A 97 -2.32 -6.38 19.99
CA GLY A 97 -1.43 -6.84 18.93
C GLY A 97 -1.41 -5.95 17.70
N SER A 98 -1.18 -6.57 16.53
CA SER A 98 -1.08 -5.85 15.26
C SER A 98 -1.90 -6.51 14.16
N VAL A 99 -2.40 -5.70 13.22
CA VAL A 99 -2.95 -6.11 11.93
C VAL A 99 -2.03 -5.57 10.84
N MET A 100 -1.66 -6.39 9.88
CA MET A 100 -0.86 -6.00 8.74
C MET A 100 -1.68 -6.03 7.47
N VAL A 101 -1.53 -5.00 6.63
CA VAL A 101 -2.21 -4.89 5.33
C VAL A 101 -1.16 -4.78 4.25
N THR A 102 -1.13 -5.74 3.32
CA THR A 102 -0.21 -5.79 2.18
C THR A 102 -0.95 -6.05 0.87
N GLY A 103 -0.28 -5.86 -0.26
CA GLY A 103 -0.81 -6.03 -1.62
C GLY A 103 -0.53 -4.82 -2.50
N THR A 104 -0.70 -4.91 -3.80
CA THR A 104 -0.34 -3.85 -4.76
C THR A 104 -1.18 -2.59 -4.55
N ASN A 105 -2.49 -2.72 -4.54
CA ASN A 105 -3.43 -1.61 -4.41
C ASN A 105 -4.32 -1.77 -3.18
N GLY A 106 -4.84 -0.66 -2.66
CA GLY A 106 -5.82 -0.67 -1.57
C GLY A 106 -5.25 -0.66 -0.15
N LYS A 107 -3.96 -0.88 0.08
CA LYS A 107 -3.33 -0.94 1.41
C LYS A 107 -3.74 0.20 2.35
N THR A 108 -3.57 1.43 1.89
CA THR A 108 -3.84 2.64 2.67
C THR A 108 -5.32 2.81 2.99
N THR A 109 -6.19 2.56 2.02
CA THR A 109 -7.65 2.66 2.22
C THR A 109 -8.15 1.58 3.16
N THR A 110 -7.75 0.33 2.96
CA THR A 110 -8.10 -0.79 3.84
C THR A 110 -7.63 -0.54 5.26
N SER A 111 -6.36 -0.16 5.46
CA SER A 111 -5.84 0.16 6.79
C SER A 111 -6.55 1.36 7.43
N SER A 112 -7.05 2.30 6.62
CA SER A 112 -7.85 3.43 7.11
C SER A 112 -9.23 3.00 7.60
N PHE A 113 -9.92 2.14 6.83
CA PHE A 113 -11.21 1.58 7.24
C PHE A 113 -11.06 0.74 8.52
N VAL A 114 -10.08 -0.17 8.58
CA VAL A 114 -9.81 -0.95 9.80
C VAL A 114 -9.58 -0.02 11.00
N ALA A 115 -8.77 1.02 10.80
CA ALA A 115 -8.48 1.98 11.86
C ALA A 115 -9.70 2.77 12.32
N ALA A 116 -10.60 3.13 11.41
CA ALA A 116 -11.84 3.84 11.74
C ALA A 116 -12.78 2.94 12.56
N ILE A 117 -12.98 1.70 12.14
CA ILE A 117 -13.78 0.71 12.86
C ILE A 117 -13.22 0.46 14.27
N MET A 118 -11.90 0.22 14.39
CA MET A 118 -11.27 -0.03 15.69
C MET A 118 -11.37 1.17 16.65
N ARG A 119 -11.34 2.42 16.11
CA ARG A 119 -11.55 3.61 16.94
C ARG A 119 -12.98 3.72 17.43
N ASP A 120 -13.95 3.38 16.61
CA ASP A 120 -15.36 3.35 17.00
C ASP A 120 -15.62 2.31 18.10
N ASP A 121 -14.94 1.15 18.03
CA ASP A 121 -14.90 0.14 19.10
C ASP A 121 -14.15 0.61 20.37
N GLY A 122 -13.68 1.86 20.42
CA GLY A 122 -12.99 2.44 21.57
C GLY A 122 -11.55 1.99 21.73
N LEU A 123 -10.92 1.41 20.69
CA LEU A 123 -9.51 1.07 20.67
C LEU A 123 -8.65 2.28 20.30
N ARG A 124 -7.47 2.38 20.92
CA ARG A 124 -6.44 3.32 20.50
C ARG A 124 -5.66 2.72 19.33
N VAL A 125 -5.84 3.30 18.15
CA VAL A 125 -5.22 2.81 16.91
C VAL A 125 -3.91 3.52 16.62
N TRP A 126 -2.86 2.75 16.39
CA TRP A 126 -1.56 3.22 15.93
C TRP A 126 -1.32 2.76 14.50
N ARG A 127 -0.91 3.71 13.65
CA ARG A 127 -0.62 3.44 12.23
C ARG A 127 0.77 3.95 11.89
N ASN A 128 1.43 3.31 10.91
CA ASN A 128 2.56 3.92 10.22
C ASN A 128 2.04 4.99 9.24
N ARG A 129 2.86 5.98 8.94
CA ARG A 129 2.50 7.02 7.98
C ARG A 129 2.48 6.46 6.55
N GLU A 130 1.67 7.06 5.71
CA GLU A 130 1.65 6.76 4.28
C GLU A 130 3.06 6.90 3.67
N GLY A 131 3.43 5.97 2.78
CA GLY A 131 4.77 5.90 2.21
C GLY A 131 5.87 5.43 3.17
N SER A 132 5.52 5.09 4.44
CA SER A 132 6.46 4.55 5.43
C SER A 132 6.19 3.07 5.72
N ASN A 133 6.00 2.28 4.67
CA ASN A 133 5.57 0.88 4.67
C ASN A 133 6.74 -0.14 4.73
N LEU A 134 7.98 0.34 4.75
CA LEU A 134 9.17 -0.47 4.97
C LEU A 134 9.50 -0.57 6.47
N MET A 135 10.39 -1.49 6.86
CA MET A 135 10.79 -1.73 8.26
C MET A 135 11.14 -0.46 9.03
N GLY A 136 11.89 0.47 8.44
CA GLY A 136 12.26 1.73 9.09
C GLY A 136 11.06 2.63 9.43
N GLY A 137 10.04 2.64 8.57
CA GLY A 137 8.80 3.38 8.81
C GLY A 137 7.91 2.72 9.87
N VAL A 138 7.79 1.40 9.82
CA VAL A 138 7.09 0.60 10.84
C VAL A 138 7.75 0.79 12.21
N ALA A 139 9.08 0.67 12.29
CA ALA A 139 9.85 0.93 13.51
C ALA A 139 9.62 2.35 14.04
N SER A 140 9.61 3.35 13.14
CA SER A 140 9.35 4.75 13.51
C SER A 140 7.98 4.91 14.16
N SER A 141 6.97 4.22 13.67
CA SER A 141 5.60 4.31 14.20
C SER A 141 5.50 3.86 15.67
N LEU A 142 6.29 2.88 16.08
CA LEU A 142 6.38 2.40 17.46
C LEU A 142 7.30 3.31 18.30
N VAL A 143 8.50 3.65 17.80
CA VAL A 143 9.49 4.47 18.53
C VAL A 143 8.97 5.87 18.85
N ILE A 144 8.20 6.50 17.96
CA ILE A 144 7.58 7.81 18.22
C ILE A 144 6.59 7.73 19.40
N ARG A 145 5.94 6.60 19.58
CA ARG A 145 4.94 6.38 20.64
C ARG A 145 5.53 5.78 21.93
N ALA A 146 6.79 5.35 21.89
CA ALA A 146 7.50 4.89 23.09
C ALA A 146 7.92 6.07 23.98
N GLN A 147 8.06 5.84 25.28
CA GLN A 147 8.59 6.78 26.26
C GLN A 147 10.13 6.69 26.33
N SER A 148 10.76 7.66 26.97
CA SER A 148 12.23 7.67 27.16
C SER A 148 12.77 6.53 28.04
N ASP A 149 11.91 5.86 28.76
CA ASP A 149 12.20 4.65 29.54
C ASP A 149 12.23 3.37 28.70
N GLY A 150 11.93 3.47 27.39
CA GLY A 150 11.93 2.35 26.46
C GLY A 150 10.63 1.54 26.39
N HIS A 151 9.56 2.02 27.05
CA HIS A 151 8.24 1.40 27.02
C HIS A 151 7.26 2.19 26.15
N LEU A 152 6.26 1.50 25.59
CA LEU A 152 5.15 2.19 24.91
C LEU A 152 4.34 3.02 25.93
N ARG A 153 3.77 4.14 25.48
CA ARG A 153 2.85 4.92 26.34
C ARG A 153 1.74 4.00 26.82
N ARG A 154 1.59 3.91 28.13
CA ARG A 154 0.53 3.11 28.77
C ARG A 154 -0.81 3.62 28.30
N SER A 155 -1.39 2.96 27.35
CA SER A 155 -2.75 3.16 26.91
C SER A 155 -3.39 1.79 26.86
N GLY A 156 -4.23 1.48 27.81
CA GLY A 156 -5.07 0.29 27.68
C GLY A 156 -5.75 0.28 26.32
N LYS A 157 -5.94 -0.89 25.71
CA LYS A 157 -6.64 -1.07 24.44
C LYS A 157 -5.89 -0.51 23.20
N ALA A 158 -4.55 -0.61 23.14
CA ALA A 158 -3.80 -0.23 21.94
C ALA A 158 -3.70 -1.37 20.93
N ILE A 159 -4.00 -1.06 19.66
CA ILE A 159 -3.83 -1.92 18.50
C ILE A 159 -2.99 -1.20 17.44
N SER A 160 -2.12 -1.92 16.74
CA SER A 160 -1.36 -1.38 15.62
C SER A 160 -1.93 -1.87 14.28
N ILE A 161 -2.24 -0.94 13.39
CA ILE A 161 -2.66 -1.24 12.01
C ILE A 161 -1.54 -0.79 11.08
N LEU A 162 -0.83 -1.75 10.51
CA LEU A 162 0.39 -1.53 9.74
C LEU A 162 0.15 -1.74 8.25
N GLU A 163 0.41 -0.72 7.46
CA GLU A 163 0.58 -0.84 6.03
C GLU A 163 1.99 -1.37 5.75
N VAL A 164 2.09 -2.48 5.05
CA VAL A 164 3.35 -3.19 4.81
C VAL A 164 3.59 -3.35 3.32
N ASP A 165 4.79 -2.95 2.89
CA ASP A 165 5.26 -3.16 1.53
C ASP A 165 5.39 -4.66 1.22
N GLU A 166 5.10 -5.06 -0.01
CA GLU A 166 5.05 -6.46 -0.44
C GLU A 166 6.36 -7.18 -0.17
N ALA A 167 7.48 -6.54 -0.46
CA ALA A 167 8.82 -7.12 -0.28
C ALA A 167 9.30 -7.07 1.17
N ALA A 168 8.74 -6.18 2.00
CA ALA A 168 9.14 -6.03 3.40
C ALA A 168 8.41 -7.00 4.35
N LEU A 169 7.30 -7.59 3.92
CA LEU A 169 6.46 -8.46 4.75
C LEU A 169 7.24 -9.58 5.45
N PRO A 170 8.14 -10.36 4.78
CA PRO A 170 8.86 -11.46 5.43
C PRO A 170 9.74 -11.02 6.59
N GLN A 171 10.26 -9.80 6.56
CA GLN A 171 11.08 -9.24 7.64
C GLN A 171 10.20 -8.73 8.79
N ILE A 172 9.08 -8.06 8.46
CA ILE A 172 8.24 -7.40 9.45
C ILE A 172 7.49 -8.43 10.31
N VAL A 173 6.95 -9.52 9.70
CA VAL A 173 6.24 -10.57 10.46
C VAL A 173 7.13 -11.30 11.45
N GLN A 174 8.44 -11.32 11.25
CA GLN A 174 9.39 -11.91 12.21
C GLN A 174 9.58 -11.02 13.44
N SER A 175 9.57 -9.69 13.25
CA SER A 175 9.77 -8.73 14.34
C SER A 175 8.47 -8.36 15.06
N ILE A 176 7.33 -8.47 14.39
CA ILE A 176 6.01 -8.13 14.92
C ILE A 176 5.05 -9.28 14.58
N PRO A 177 4.84 -10.25 15.48
CA PRO A 177 3.83 -11.28 15.24
C PRO A 177 2.43 -10.68 15.08
N PRO A 178 1.77 -10.80 13.91
CA PRO A 178 0.46 -10.20 13.69
C PRO A 178 -0.68 -11.08 14.21
N ARG A 179 -1.77 -10.47 14.65
CA ARG A 179 -3.05 -11.16 14.87
C ARG A 179 -3.74 -11.50 13.57
N ALA A 180 -3.65 -10.59 12.60
CA ALA A 180 -4.18 -10.82 11.27
C ALA A 180 -3.28 -10.21 10.20
N VAL A 181 -3.20 -10.87 9.04
CA VAL A 181 -2.55 -10.35 7.83
C VAL A 181 -3.57 -10.33 6.71
N VAL A 182 -3.74 -9.16 6.11
CA VAL A 182 -4.62 -8.93 4.96
C VAL A 182 -3.78 -8.88 3.70
N PHE A 183 -4.15 -9.68 2.71
CA PHE A 183 -3.63 -9.60 1.35
C PHE A 183 -4.74 -9.07 0.45
N THR A 184 -4.54 -7.86 -0.10
CA THR A 184 -5.60 -7.19 -0.87
C THR A 184 -5.70 -7.69 -2.30
N ASN A 185 -4.61 -7.60 -3.05
CA ASN A 185 -4.49 -8.02 -4.45
C ASN A 185 -3.02 -8.04 -4.86
N LEU A 186 -2.74 -8.67 -6.01
CA LEU A 186 -1.40 -8.65 -6.60
C LEU A 186 -1.48 -8.37 -8.09
N PHE A 187 -1.12 -7.14 -8.48
CA PHE A 187 -1.03 -6.68 -9.86
C PHE A 187 0.41 -6.36 -10.23
N ARG A 188 0.69 -6.22 -11.51
CA ARG A 188 1.96 -5.66 -11.98
C ARG A 188 2.10 -4.22 -11.48
N ASP A 189 3.19 -3.93 -10.78
CA ASP A 189 3.52 -2.61 -10.24
C ASP A 189 5.04 -2.45 -10.24
N GLN A 190 5.56 -1.31 -10.68
CA GLN A 190 6.97 -0.93 -10.62
C GLN A 190 7.95 -2.11 -10.85
N LEU A 191 7.93 -2.72 -12.04
CA LEU A 191 8.75 -3.89 -12.39
C LEU A 191 10.26 -3.65 -12.19
N ASP A 192 10.70 -2.41 -12.33
CA ASP A 192 12.05 -1.96 -12.06
C ASP A 192 12.47 -2.07 -10.59
N ARG A 193 11.49 -2.10 -9.66
CA ARG A 193 11.73 -2.14 -8.22
C ARG A 193 11.61 -3.54 -7.61
N TYR A 194 10.66 -4.34 -8.07
CA TYR A 194 10.32 -5.62 -7.44
C TYR A 194 10.46 -6.84 -8.37
N GLY A 195 10.71 -6.62 -9.67
CA GLY A 195 10.72 -7.69 -10.65
C GLY A 195 9.32 -8.24 -10.93
N GLU A 196 9.26 -9.49 -11.35
CA GLU A 196 8.01 -10.13 -11.72
C GLU A 196 7.11 -10.43 -10.52
N VAL A 197 5.80 -10.50 -10.74
CA VAL A 197 4.73 -10.89 -9.78
C VAL A 197 5.12 -12.16 -9.01
N ASN A 198 5.72 -13.15 -9.69
CA ASN A 198 6.15 -14.41 -9.08
C ASN A 198 7.19 -14.23 -7.96
N SER A 199 8.04 -13.21 -8.05
CA SER A 199 9.03 -12.91 -7.00
C SER A 199 8.34 -12.47 -5.70
N ILE A 200 7.30 -11.67 -5.80
CA ILE A 200 6.49 -11.24 -4.64
C ILE A 200 5.74 -12.43 -4.04
N VAL A 201 5.14 -13.29 -4.86
CA VAL A 201 4.48 -14.52 -4.38
C VAL A 201 5.46 -15.39 -3.58
N ALA A 202 6.69 -15.57 -4.08
CA ALA A 202 7.72 -16.34 -3.37
C ALA A 202 8.07 -15.72 -2.00
N LEU A 203 8.17 -14.40 -1.92
CA LEU A 203 8.39 -13.68 -0.65
C LEU A 203 7.20 -13.86 0.32
N TRP A 204 5.97 -13.79 -0.18
CA TRP A 204 4.79 -14.00 0.65
C TRP A 204 4.64 -15.43 1.17
N ARG A 205 4.98 -16.43 0.34
CA ARG A 205 5.08 -17.84 0.79
C ARG A 205 6.07 -17.99 1.94
N GLN A 206 7.23 -17.32 1.86
CA GLN A 206 8.21 -17.33 2.96
C GLN A 206 7.68 -16.61 4.22
N ALA A 207 6.92 -15.52 4.05
CA ALA A 207 6.30 -14.82 5.17
C ALA A 207 5.26 -15.70 5.87
N ILE A 208 4.35 -16.30 5.10
CA ILE A 208 3.26 -17.16 5.60
C ILE A 208 3.83 -18.38 6.36
N ALA A 209 4.89 -18.99 5.84
CA ALA A 209 5.55 -20.12 6.51
C ALA A 209 6.13 -19.78 7.90
N LYS A 210 6.28 -18.49 8.22
CA LYS A 210 6.82 -18.00 9.51
C LYS A 210 5.74 -17.47 10.45
N LEU A 211 4.49 -17.39 9.99
CA LEU A 211 3.38 -16.93 10.82
C LEU A 211 3.02 -17.98 11.88
N SER A 212 2.60 -17.49 13.04
CA SER A 212 1.98 -18.35 14.06
C SER A 212 0.67 -18.94 13.51
N PRO A 213 0.33 -20.19 13.82
CA PRO A 213 -1.00 -20.75 13.52
C PRO A 213 -2.16 -19.95 14.14
N ASP A 214 -1.90 -19.16 15.18
CA ASP A 214 -2.89 -18.28 15.82
C ASP A 214 -3.18 -17.01 15.00
N THR A 215 -2.32 -16.68 14.03
CA THR A 215 -2.54 -15.58 13.09
C THR A 215 -3.73 -15.91 12.18
N ILE A 216 -4.51 -14.91 11.80
CA ILE A 216 -5.61 -15.07 10.84
C ILE A 216 -5.17 -14.48 9.50
N LEU A 217 -5.28 -15.26 8.42
CA LEU A 217 -5.13 -14.73 7.06
C LEU A 217 -6.48 -14.24 6.55
N VAL A 218 -6.49 -13.02 6.00
CA VAL A 218 -7.66 -12.43 5.33
C VAL A 218 -7.29 -12.24 3.87
N LEU A 219 -7.91 -13.05 3.00
CA LEU A 219 -7.54 -13.21 1.61
C LEU A 219 -8.69 -12.81 0.67
N ASN A 220 -8.34 -12.20 -0.46
CA ASN A 220 -9.28 -11.91 -1.52
C ASN A 220 -9.57 -13.18 -2.33
N ALA A 221 -10.81 -13.66 -2.29
CA ALA A 221 -11.24 -14.83 -3.05
C ALA A 221 -11.20 -14.62 -4.56
N ASP A 222 -11.42 -13.38 -5.00
CA ASP A 222 -11.57 -13.03 -6.41
C ASP A 222 -10.22 -12.84 -7.12
N ASP A 223 -9.10 -12.81 -6.37
CA ASP A 223 -7.75 -12.80 -6.92
C ASP A 223 -7.14 -14.21 -6.82
N PRO A 224 -6.92 -14.92 -7.95
CA PRO A 224 -6.40 -16.28 -7.92
C PRO A 224 -5.03 -16.40 -7.23
N THR A 225 -4.20 -15.35 -7.36
CA THR A 225 -2.86 -15.32 -6.76
C THR A 225 -2.92 -15.17 -5.25
N ILE A 226 -3.86 -14.38 -4.75
CA ILE A 226 -4.08 -14.20 -3.32
C ILE A 226 -4.77 -15.41 -2.72
N ALA A 227 -5.82 -15.90 -3.36
CA ALA A 227 -6.64 -17.00 -2.83
C ALA A 227 -5.82 -18.26 -2.56
N GLN A 228 -4.90 -18.65 -3.47
CA GLN A 228 -4.02 -19.81 -3.30
C GLN A 228 -3.08 -19.74 -2.09
N LEU A 229 -2.83 -18.54 -1.54
CA LEU A 229 -1.99 -18.40 -0.35
C LEU A 229 -2.59 -19.10 0.86
N GLY A 230 -3.91 -19.27 0.89
CA GLY A 230 -4.63 -19.97 1.94
C GLY A 230 -4.25 -21.45 2.04
N ASP A 231 -3.96 -22.11 0.93
CA ASP A 231 -3.56 -23.52 0.88
C ASP A 231 -2.22 -23.79 1.57
N LEU A 232 -1.43 -22.73 1.79
CA LEU A 232 -0.08 -22.81 2.37
C LEU A 232 -0.08 -22.59 3.89
N PHE A 233 -1.21 -22.23 4.47
CA PHE A 233 -1.29 -21.82 5.86
C PHE A 233 -2.05 -22.83 6.73
N ALA A 234 -1.44 -23.23 7.84
CA ALA A 234 -2.05 -24.19 8.76
C ALA A 234 -3.04 -23.55 9.76
N GLY A 235 -3.09 -22.23 9.85
CA GLY A 235 -3.98 -21.49 10.73
C GLY A 235 -5.31 -21.13 10.07
N LYS A 236 -6.04 -20.20 10.67
CA LYS A 236 -7.34 -19.75 10.18
C LYS A 236 -7.20 -18.85 8.96
N VAL A 237 -7.90 -19.18 7.88
CA VAL A 237 -8.04 -18.37 6.66
C VAL A 237 -9.48 -17.92 6.54
N LEU A 238 -9.69 -16.66 6.21
CA LEU A 238 -10.99 -16.08 5.87
C LEU A 238 -10.90 -15.42 4.50
N TYR A 239 -11.89 -15.68 3.66
CA TYR A 239 -11.98 -15.13 2.33
C TYR A 239 -13.04 -14.03 2.25
N TYR A 240 -12.78 -13.00 1.45
CA TYR A 240 -13.75 -11.99 1.08
C TYR A 240 -13.83 -11.85 -0.44
N GLY A 241 -15.00 -11.46 -0.97
CA GLY A 241 -15.20 -11.33 -2.40
C GLY A 241 -16.55 -10.71 -2.78
N ILE A 242 -16.80 -10.58 -4.09
CA ILE A 242 -18.02 -10.03 -4.64
C ILE A 242 -18.82 -11.15 -5.30
N ASP A 243 -20.12 -11.23 -4.96
CA ASP A 243 -21.09 -12.18 -5.56
C ASP A 243 -22.17 -11.45 -6.38
N ASP A 244 -22.09 -10.12 -6.52
CA ASP A 244 -23.01 -9.35 -7.36
C ASP A 244 -22.62 -9.46 -8.84
N LEU A 245 -23.26 -10.38 -9.56
CA LEU A 245 -23.02 -10.62 -10.98
C LEU A 245 -23.49 -9.47 -11.89
N SER A 246 -24.26 -8.50 -11.38
CA SER A 246 -24.60 -7.30 -12.16
C SER A 246 -23.40 -6.44 -12.50
N LEU A 247 -22.26 -6.65 -11.80
CA LEU A 247 -20.99 -5.97 -12.02
C LEU A 247 -20.10 -6.65 -13.06
N ASP A 248 -20.52 -7.84 -13.55
CA ASP A 248 -19.73 -8.64 -14.49
C ASP A 248 -19.48 -7.91 -15.81
N LEU A 249 -18.23 -7.83 -16.20
CA LEU A 249 -17.79 -7.19 -17.46
C LEU A 249 -17.97 -8.10 -18.67
N LEU A 250 -18.00 -9.42 -18.48
CA LEU A 250 -18.17 -10.39 -19.57
C LEU A 250 -19.54 -10.31 -20.20
N THR A 251 -20.56 -9.93 -19.41
CA THR A 251 -21.94 -9.79 -19.86
C THR A 251 -22.23 -8.42 -20.48
N ARG A 252 -21.37 -7.40 -20.25
CA ARG A 252 -21.53 -6.08 -20.83
C ARG A 252 -21.19 -6.09 -22.31
N GLN A 253 -22.06 -5.52 -23.13
CA GLN A 253 -21.89 -5.45 -24.59
C GLN A 253 -20.84 -4.43 -25.05
N ASP A 254 -20.25 -3.66 -24.13
CA ASP A 254 -19.25 -2.65 -24.45
C ASP A 254 -17.93 -3.31 -24.84
N THR A 255 -17.63 -3.29 -26.15
CA THR A 255 -16.43 -3.88 -26.73
C THR A 255 -15.14 -3.25 -26.22
N THR A 256 -15.20 -2.02 -25.70
CA THR A 256 -14.04 -1.31 -25.13
C THR A 256 -13.58 -1.92 -23.81
N GLU A 257 -14.44 -2.62 -23.08
CA GLU A 257 -14.09 -3.26 -21.81
C GLU A 257 -13.37 -4.63 -21.98
N ARG A 258 -13.39 -5.21 -23.19
CA ARG A 258 -12.78 -6.54 -23.46
C ARG A 258 -11.27 -6.54 -23.59
N HIS A 259 -10.63 -5.38 -23.65
CA HIS A 259 -9.17 -5.25 -23.84
C HIS A 259 -8.40 -5.03 -22.52
N GLN A 260 -9.02 -5.28 -21.37
CA GLN A 260 -8.31 -5.14 -20.10
C GLN A 260 -7.11 -6.10 -20.01
N VAL A 261 -6.00 -5.56 -19.56
CA VAL A 261 -4.82 -6.36 -19.27
C VAL A 261 -5.13 -7.28 -18.09
N ILE A 262 -5.08 -8.59 -18.33
CA ILE A 262 -5.27 -9.63 -17.33
C ILE A 262 -3.87 -10.05 -16.86
N ASP A 263 -3.52 -9.75 -15.62
CA ASP A 263 -2.21 -10.08 -15.06
C ASP A 263 -2.06 -11.56 -14.70
N VAL A 264 -3.16 -12.26 -14.38
CA VAL A 264 -3.17 -13.68 -14.04
C VAL A 264 -4.07 -14.43 -15.01
N ARG A 265 -3.47 -15.15 -15.95
CA ARG A 265 -4.18 -15.96 -16.96
C ARG A 265 -4.14 -17.46 -16.67
N THR A 266 -3.09 -17.92 -16.00
CA THR A 266 -2.80 -19.35 -15.85
C THR A 266 -2.94 -19.79 -14.41
N CYS A 267 -3.43 -21.01 -14.25
CA CYS A 267 -3.56 -21.67 -12.96
C CYS A 267 -2.16 -21.92 -12.34
N PRO A 268 -1.89 -21.45 -11.13
CA PRO A 268 -0.59 -21.65 -10.49
C PRO A 268 -0.31 -23.12 -10.09
N VAL A 269 -1.35 -23.96 -10.09
CA VAL A 269 -1.23 -25.38 -9.73
C VAL A 269 -0.79 -26.22 -10.93
N CYS A 270 -1.37 -26.01 -12.13
CA CYS A 270 -1.12 -26.86 -13.29
C CYS A 270 -0.71 -26.11 -14.57
N GLY A 271 -0.63 -24.79 -14.56
CA GLY A 271 -0.22 -23.98 -15.71
C GLY A 271 -1.27 -23.83 -16.82
N HIS A 272 -2.46 -24.44 -16.68
CA HIS A 272 -3.55 -24.31 -17.66
C HIS A 272 -4.23 -22.94 -17.56
N GLU A 273 -4.82 -22.45 -18.63
CA GLU A 273 -5.55 -21.17 -18.60
C GLU A 273 -6.80 -21.27 -17.72
N TYR A 274 -7.07 -20.22 -16.95
CA TYR A 274 -8.32 -20.09 -16.21
C TYR A 274 -9.47 -19.75 -17.12
N VAL A 275 -10.66 -20.26 -16.78
CA VAL A 275 -11.93 -19.80 -17.29
C VAL A 275 -12.56 -18.89 -16.23
N TYR A 276 -13.00 -17.71 -16.66
CA TYR A 276 -13.71 -16.77 -15.80
C TYR A 276 -15.22 -16.87 -16.08
N ASP A 277 -15.97 -17.19 -15.03
CA ASP A 277 -17.44 -17.23 -15.07
C ASP A 277 -18.02 -15.82 -14.87
N ALA A 278 -17.30 -14.94 -14.16
CA ALA A 278 -17.55 -13.51 -14.05
C ALA A 278 -16.25 -12.75 -13.84
N GLN A 279 -16.13 -11.56 -14.42
CA GLN A 279 -14.95 -10.71 -14.30
C GLN A 279 -15.35 -9.29 -13.89
N PHE A 280 -14.78 -8.77 -12.81
CA PHE A 280 -15.13 -7.45 -12.27
C PHE A 280 -14.16 -6.36 -12.71
N TYR A 281 -12.85 -6.62 -12.64
CA TYR A 281 -11.79 -5.82 -13.25
C TYR A 281 -10.46 -6.58 -13.28
N SER A 282 -9.65 -6.39 -14.32
CA SER A 282 -8.41 -7.12 -14.54
C SER A 282 -8.63 -8.64 -14.37
N HIS A 283 -7.87 -9.33 -13.52
CA HIS A 283 -8.05 -10.76 -13.20
C HIS A 283 -8.94 -11.01 -11.98
N MET A 284 -9.61 -9.98 -11.48
CA MET A 284 -10.50 -10.12 -10.32
C MET A 284 -11.86 -10.64 -10.76
N GLY A 285 -12.30 -11.76 -10.18
CA GLY A 285 -13.59 -12.33 -10.54
C GLY A 285 -13.82 -13.76 -10.06
N HIS A 286 -14.82 -14.41 -10.65
CA HIS A 286 -15.13 -15.82 -10.43
C HIS A 286 -14.40 -16.65 -11.48
N TYR A 287 -13.51 -17.52 -11.04
CA TYR A 287 -12.64 -18.30 -11.91
C TYR A 287 -12.61 -19.77 -11.53
N HIS A 288 -12.34 -20.61 -12.52
CA HIS A 288 -12.02 -22.02 -12.31
C HIS A 288 -11.00 -22.52 -13.33
N CYS A 289 -10.22 -23.51 -12.95
CA CYS A 289 -9.31 -24.20 -13.87
C CYS A 289 -9.99 -25.48 -14.41
N PRO A 290 -10.25 -25.57 -15.72
CA PRO A 290 -10.92 -26.72 -16.30
C PRO A 290 -10.07 -27.99 -16.28
N ASN A 291 -8.75 -27.88 -16.07
CA ASN A 291 -7.84 -29.02 -16.06
C ASN A 291 -7.69 -29.67 -14.67
N CYS A 292 -7.49 -28.89 -13.61
CA CYS A 292 -7.21 -29.44 -12.27
C CYS A 292 -8.32 -29.16 -11.24
N GLY A 293 -9.37 -28.42 -11.61
CA GLY A 293 -10.47 -28.09 -10.73
C GLY A 293 -10.18 -27.01 -9.68
N HIS A 294 -8.98 -26.39 -9.70
CA HIS A 294 -8.70 -25.25 -8.83
C HIS A 294 -9.68 -24.12 -9.14
N THR A 295 -10.36 -23.62 -8.14
CA THR A 295 -11.46 -22.66 -8.30
C THR A 295 -11.42 -21.58 -7.23
N ARG A 296 -12.13 -20.48 -7.47
CA ARG A 296 -12.40 -19.44 -6.49
C ARG A 296 -12.95 -20.04 -5.20
N PRO A 297 -12.34 -19.80 -4.03
CA PRO A 297 -12.91 -20.22 -2.76
C PRO A 297 -14.20 -19.43 -2.46
N GLN A 298 -15.11 -20.07 -1.73
CA GLN A 298 -16.32 -19.39 -1.26
C GLN A 298 -15.96 -18.31 -0.24
N PRO A 299 -16.34 -17.04 -0.43
CA PRO A 299 -16.05 -15.99 0.54
C PRO A 299 -16.87 -16.13 1.82
N ASP A 300 -16.21 -15.95 2.97
CA ASP A 300 -16.85 -15.84 4.30
C ASP A 300 -17.61 -14.52 4.45
N VAL A 301 -17.08 -13.46 3.85
CA VAL A 301 -17.67 -12.12 3.82
C VAL A 301 -17.79 -11.68 2.36
N ARG A 302 -19.02 -11.45 1.90
CA ARG A 302 -19.27 -11.17 0.49
C ARG A 302 -20.26 -10.03 0.29
N VAL A 303 -20.06 -9.28 -0.79
CA VAL A 303 -21.05 -8.32 -1.27
C VAL A 303 -21.99 -9.02 -2.24
N THR A 304 -23.28 -8.97 -1.95
CA THR A 304 -24.34 -9.58 -2.75
C THR A 304 -25.09 -8.60 -3.64
N HIS A 305 -25.01 -7.31 -3.34
CA HIS A 305 -25.63 -6.26 -4.15
C HIS A 305 -24.87 -4.94 -4.01
N VAL A 306 -24.72 -4.22 -5.12
CA VAL A 306 -24.05 -2.91 -5.21
C VAL A 306 -24.96 -1.94 -5.94
N GLN A 307 -25.21 -0.79 -5.31
CA GLN A 307 -25.93 0.33 -5.89
C GLN A 307 -25.04 1.58 -5.85
N MET A 308 -24.84 2.22 -6.98
CA MET A 308 -24.16 3.49 -7.07
C MET A 308 -25.16 4.63 -6.86
N ASP A 309 -25.18 5.23 -5.67
CA ASP A 309 -26.07 6.35 -5.36
C ASP A 309 -25.57 7.67 -5.97
N SER A 310 -24.25 7.82 -6.05
CA SER A 310 -23.56 8.96 -6.67
C SER A 310 -22.10 8.61 -6.96
N PHE A 311 -21.36 9.52 -7.59
CA PHE A 311 -19.92 9.33 -7.82
C PHE A 311 -19.14 8.91 -6.56
N ASP A 312 -19.49 9.44 -5.38
CA ASP A 312 -18.78 9.22 -4.11
C ASP A 312 -19.50 8.25 -3.16
N ARG A 313 -20.60 7.65 -3.55
CA ARG A 313 -21.40 6.84 -2.64
C ARG A 313 -21.79 5.52 -3.30
N LEU A 314 -21.23 4.45 -2.74
CA LEU A 314 -21.57 3.09 -3.09
C LEU A 314 -22.35 2.48 -1.93
N ARG A 315 -23.62 2.13 -2.13
CA ARG A 315 -24.42 1.36 -1.19
C ARG A 315 -24.20 -0.10 -1.49
N ILE A 316 -23.87 -0.88 -0.47
CA ILE A 316 -23.59 -2.30 -0.62
C ILE A 316 -24.37 -3.12 0.40
N GLN A 317 -24.78 -4.32 -0.01
CA GLN A 317 -25.27 -5.34 0.89
C GLN A 317 -24.17 -6.36 1.14
N VAL A 318 -23.75 -6.48 2.40
CA VAL A 318 -22.71 -7.41 2.84
C VAL A 318 -23.36 -8.59 3.53
N ALA A 319 -23.05 -9.80 3.09
CA ALA A 319 -23.49 -11.03 3.70
C ALA A 319 -22.30 -11.79 4.31
N THR A 320 -22.54 -12.36 5.48
CA THR A 320 -21.76 -13.45 6.08
C THR A 320 -22.58 -14.73 6.04
N ASN A 321 -22.11 -15.83 6.63
CA ASN A 321 -22.90 -17.07 6.68
C ASN A 321 -24.22 -16.89 7.45
N ASP A 322 -24.25 -16.03 8.46
CA ASP A 322 -25.35 -15.93 9.41
C ASP A 322 -26.12 -14.60 9.33
N GLN A 323 -25.56 -13.56 8.69
CA GLN A 323 -26.11 -12.20 8.76
C GLN A 323 -25.95 -11.47 7.42
N GLN A 324 -26.83 -10.49 7.22
CA GLN A 324 -26.76 -9.56 6.10
C GLN A 324 -26.94 -8.13 6.61
N HIS A 325 -26.09 -7.22 6.13
CA HIS A 325 -26.09 -5.83 6.52
C HIS A 325 -25.96 -4.93 5.30
N GLU A 326 -26.59 -3.77 5.37
CA GLU A 326 -26.41 -2.70 4.37
C GLU A 326 -25.52 -1.62 4.95
N LEU A 327 -24.60 -1.09 4.14
CA LEU A 327 -23.77 0.06 4.49
C LEU A 327 -23.39 0.87 3.25
N THR A 328 -22.97 2.11 3.48
CA THR A 328 -22.53 3.04 2.43
C THR A 328 -21.02 3.27 2.50
N ILE A 329 -20.33 3.07 1.37
CA ILE A 329 -18.92 3.42 1.23
C ILE A 329 -18.83 4.84 0.68
N PRO A 330 -18.26 5.83 1.41
CA PRO A 330 -18.16 7.22 0.96
C PRO A 330 -16.94 7.47 0.06
N LEU A 331 -16.62 6.52 -0.81
CA LEU A 331 -15.49 6.57 -1.73
C LEU A 331 -15.89 6.03 -3.10
N PRO A 332 -15.39 6.62 -4.20
CA PRO A 332 -15.69 6.18 -5.56
C PRO A 332 -14.95 4.90 -5.95
N GLY A 333 -15.52 4.14 -6.88
CA GLY A 333 -14.88 3.04 -7.57
C GLY A 333 -15.04 1.68 -6.90
N LEU A 334 -15.21 0.65 -7.74
CA LEU A 334 -15.44 -0.75 -7.35
C LEU A 334 -14.34 -1.31 -6.44
N TYR A 335 -13.09 -0.91 -6.67
CA TYR A 335 -11.95 -1.33 -5.85
C TYR A 335 -12.11 -0.96 -4.36
N ASN A 336 -12.88 0.08 -4.02
CA ASN A 336 -13.16 0.42 -2.63
C ASN A 336 -14.15 -0.52 -1.95
N ILE A 337 -14.94 -1.28 -2.71
CA ILE A 337 -15.74 -2.37 -2.16
C ILE A 337 -14.82 -3.46 -1.62
N TYR A 338 -13.79 -3.87 -2.38
CA TYR A 338 -12.80 -4.83 -1.90
C TYR A 338 -12.04 -4.33 -0.67
N ASN A 339 -11.68 -3.03 -0.65
CA ASN A 339 -11.01 -2.42 0.50
C ASN A 339 -11.90 -2.45 1.76
N ALA A 340 -13.20 -2.19 1.61
CA ALA A 340 -14.17 -2.26 2.69
C ALA A 340 -14.41 -3.71 3.15
N LEU A 341 -14.59 -4.67 2.22
CA LEU A 341 -14.73 -6.09 2.54
C LEU A 341 -13.55 -6.62 3.33
N ALA A 342 -12.33 -6.30 2.91
CA ALA A 342 -11.11 -6.66 3.64
C ALA A 342 -11.13 -6.11 5.08
N ALA A 343 -11.54 -4.85 5.25
CA ALA A 343 -11.63 -4.22 6.56
C ALA A 343 -12.74 -4.82 7.44
N ILE A 344 -13.91 -5.12 6.87
CA ILE A 344 -15.02 -5.78 7.54
C ILE A 344 -14.58 -7.17 8.03
N THR A 345 -13.90 -7.94 7.17
CA THR A 345 -13.42 -9.28 7.51
C THR A 345 -12.44 -9.22 8.68
N VAL A 346 -11.50 -8.27 8.68
CA VAL A 346 -10.61 -8.03 9.84
C VAL A 346 -11.40 -7.67 11.09
N ALA A 347 -12.34 -6.74 10.99
CA ALA A 347 -13.13 -6.27 12.12
C ALA A 347 -13.93 -7.40 12.78
N LEU A 348 -14.56 -8.26 11.98
CA LEU A 348 -15.26 -9.45 12.46
C LEU A 348 -14.31 -10.44 13.16
N THR A 349 -13.06 -10.60 12.69
CA THR A 349 -12.07 -11.45 13.38
C THR A 349 -11.64 -10.89 14.73
N LEU A 350 -11.71 -9.57 14.88
CA LEU A 350 -11.39 -8.86 16.12
C LEU A 350 -12.61 -8.66 17.03
N HIS A 351 -13.75 -9.26 16.64
CA HIS A 351 -15.03 -9.24 17.37
C HIS A 351 -15.66 -7.84 17.47
N SER A 352 -15.43 -6.97 16.46
CA SER A 352 -16.11 -5.70 16.34
C SER A 352 -17.61 -5.87 16.12
N SER A 353 -18.40 -4.95 16.70
CA SER A 353 -19.83 -4.92 16.45
C SER A 353 -20.16 -4.46 15.02
N TRP A 354 -21.28 -4.90 14.47
CA TRP A 354 -21.73 -4.39 13.16
C TRP A 354 -22.03 -2.89 13.19
N GLU A 355 -22.46 -2.37 14.33
CA GLU A 355 -22.66 -0.93 14.52
C GLU A 355 -21.36 -0.16 14.32
N SER A 356 -20.27 -0.60 14.96
CA SER A 356 -18.94 0.00 14.79
C SER A 356 -18.39 -0.19 13.38
N ILE A 357 -18.66 -1.33 12.72
CA ILE A 357 -18.27 -1.57 11.34
C ILE A 357 -18.95 -0.57 10.39
N VAL A 358 -20.27 -0.43 10.48
CA VAL A 358 -21.04 0.51 9.66
C VAL A 358 -20.58 1.94 9.92
N THR A 359 -20.57 2.37 11.19
CA THR A 359 -20.16 3.72 11.58
C THR A 359 -18.74 4.03 11.09
N GLY A 360 -17.78 3.12 11.33
CA GLY A 360 -16.38 3.31 10.95
C GLY A 360 -16.17 3.46 9.46
N ILE A 361 -16.90 2.70 8.63
CA ILE A 361 -16.81 2.81 7.16
C ILE A 361 -17.53 4.07 6.67
N GLU A 362 -18.77 4.31 7.09
CA GLU A 362 -19.59 5.42 6.57
C GLU A 362 -19.05 6.80 6.97
N GLN A 363 -18.38 6.91 8.10
CA GLN A 363 -17.74 8.16 8.55
C GLN A 363 -16.30 8.31 8.08
N SER A 364 -15.77 7.31 7.34
CA SER A 364 -14.41 7.38 6.81
C SER A 364 -14.27 8.51 5.79
N LYS A 365 -13.20 9.26 5.93
CA LYS A 365 -12.85 10.33 4.97
C LYS A 365 -11.90 9.79 3.91
N PRO A 366 -11.96 10.33 2.68
CA PRO A 366 -10.98 10.03 1.66
C PRO A 366 -9.56 10.22 2.18
N VAL A 367 -8.71 9.24 1.97
CA VAL A 367 -7.29 9.33 2.29
C VAL A 367 -6.60 10.11 1.16
N PHE A 368 -5.48 10.73 1.47
CA PHE A 368 -4.65 11.53 0.56
C PHE A 368 -4.63 11.01 -0.89
N GLY A 369 -5.17 11.83 -1.81
CA GLY A 369 -5.24 11.52 -3.23
C GLY A 369 -6.19 10.37 -3.63
N ARG A 370 -7.01 9.84 -2.72
CA ARG A 370 -7.89 8.70 -3.02
C ARG A 370 -9.37 9.09 -3.00
N GLY A 371 -9.76 9.92 -3.99
CA GLY A 371 -11.09 10.49 -4.08
C GLY A 371 -11.26 11.80 -3.29
N GLU A 372 -10.17 12.41 -2.88
CA GLU A 372 -10.17 13.67 -2.14
C GLU A 372 -10.86 14.79 -2.92
N ARG A 373 -11.72 15.53 -2.24
CA ARG A 373 -12.52 16.61 -2.81
C ARG A 373 -12.10 17.95 -2.25
N ILE A 374 -11.75 18.89 -3.15
CA ILE A 374 -11.28 20.24 -2.79
C ILE A 374 -12.10 21.25 -3.56
N GLN A 375 -12.61 22.27 -2.86
CA GLN A 375 -13.38 23.37 -3.47
C GLN A 375 -12.47 24.53 -3.83
N VAL A 376 -12.57 25.04 -5.06
CA VAL A 376 -11.76 26.16 -5.57
C VAL A 376 -12.62 27.04 -6.46
N ASP A 377 -12.87 28.28 -6.07
CA ASP A 377 -13.59 29.29 -6.89
C ASP A 377 -14.91 28.76 -7.50
N GLY A 378 -15.72 28.07 -6.71
CA GLY A 378 -16.98 27.48 -7.16
C GLY A 378 -16.85 26.21 -8.02
N LYS A 379 -15.64 25.67 -8.16
CA LYS A 379 -15.32 24.42 -8.87
C LYS A 379 -14.91 23.35 -7.88
N THR A 380 -15.04 22.09 -8.28
CA THR A 380 -14.55 20.96 -7.47
C THR A 380 -13.29 20.35 -8.11
N ILE A 381 -12.22 20.19 -7.35
CA ILE A 381 -11.10 19.31 -7.74
C ILE A 381 -11.33 17.95 -7.09
N ARG A 382 -11.10 16.86 -7.85
CA ARG A 382 -11.03 15.49 -7.36
C ARG A 382 -9.67 14.89 -7.64
N LEU A 383 -8.97 14.53 -6.59
CA LEU A 383 -7.64 13.89 -6.68
C LEU A 383 -7.79 12.37 -6.66
N LEU A 384 -7.28 11.70 -7.71
CA LEU A 384 -7.39 10.26 -7.91
C LEU A 384 -6.01 9.69 -8.28
N LEU A 385 -5.24 9.28 -7.28
CA LEU A 385 -3.90 8.70 -7.46
C LEU A 385 -3.95 7.42 -8.30
N ALA A 386 -3.13 7.36 -9.36
CA ALA A 386 -2.91 6.16 -10.16
C ALA A 386 -1.40 5.99 -10.43
N LYS A 387 -0.87 4.78 -10.18
CA LYS A 387 0.58 4.50 -10.26
C LYS A 387 0.93 3.22 -11.01
N ASN A 388 -0.05 2.49 -11.51
CA ASN A 388 0.09 1.26 -12.29
C ASN A 388 -1.10 1.10 -13.25
N PRO A 389 -1.02 0.20 -14.25
CA PRO A 389 -2.06 0.05 -15.27
C PRO A 389 -3.44 -0.22 -14.69
N THR A 390 -3.56 -1.20 -13.81
CA THR A 390 -4.83 -1.60 -13.21
C THR A 390 -5.46 -0.46 -12.40
N GLY A 391 -4.66 0.22 -11.58
CA GLY A 391 -5.14 1.38 -10.82
C GLY A 391 -5.60 2.52 -11.72
N PHE A 392 -4.88 2.78 -12.83
CA PHE A 392 -5.26 3.83 -13.77
C PHE A 392 -6.54 3.48 -14.53
N ASN A 393 -6.68 2.24 -14.98
CA ASN A 393 -7.88 1.75 -15.66
C ASN A 393 -9.11 1.86 -14.77
N GLU A 394 -9.01 1.50 -13.49
CA GLU A 394 -10.11 1.63 -12.53
C GLU A 394 -10.46 3.09 -12.22
N VAL A 395 -9.47 3.99 -12.18
CA VAL A 395 -9.72 5.43 -12.07
C VAL A 395 -10.46 5.94 -13.30
N LEU A 396 -10.01 5.61 -14.52
CA LEU A 396 -10.70 6.00 -15.75
C LEU A 396 -12.12 5.43 -15.82
N ARG A 397 -12.29 4.15 -15.44
CA ARG A 397 -13.62 3.52 -15.37
C ARG A 397 -14.56 4.27 -14.42
N THR A 398 -14.04 4.66 -13.26
CA THR A 398 -14.80 5.43 -12.27
C THR A 398 -15.16 6.83 -12.78
N VAL A 399 -14.20 7.55 -13.37
CA VAL A 399 -14.41 8.91 -13.90
C VAL A 399 -15.41 8.91 -15.05
N TYR A 400 -15.38 7.88 -15.89
CA TYR A 400 -16.24 7.74 -17.06
C TYR A 400 -17.36 6.69 -16.89
N GLY A 401 -17.74 6.38 -15.67
CA GLY A 401 -18.88 5.50 -15.37
C GLY A 401 -20.22 6.05 -15.85
N GLU A 402 -20.34 7.37 -15.96
CA GLU A 402 -21.45 8.06 -16.61
C GLU A 402 -21.00 8.59 -17.98
N ASP A 403 -21.89 8.64 -18.95
CA ASP A 403 -21.61 9.15 -20.29
C ASP A 403 -21.68 10.70 -20.34
N ILE A 404 -20.85 11.33 -19.53
CA ILE A 404 -20.73 12.79 -19.42
C ILE A 404 -19.28 13.19 -19.70
N PRO A 405 -19.06 14.14 -20.63
CA PRO A 405 -17.72 14.64 -20.90
C PRO A 405 -17.08 15.33 -19.67
N ARG A 406 -15.83 14.99 -19.35
CA ARG A 406 -15.12 15.40 -18.14
C ARG A 406 -14.01 16.42 -18.41
N TYR A 407 -13.64 17.20 -17.39
CA TYR A 407 -12.44 18.04 -17.35
C TYR A 407 -11.33 17.24 -16.66
N LEU A 408 -10.19 17.07 -17.32
CA LEU A 408 -9.15 16.12 -16.89
C LEU A 408 -7.77 16.77 -16.89
N LEU A 409 -7.03 16.59 -15.80
CA LEU A 409 -5.60 16.85 -15.69
C LEU A 409 -4.89 15.54 -15.38
N LEU A 410 -4.09 15.03 -16.29
CA LEU A 410 -3.25 13.86 -16.10
C LEU A 410 -1.82 14.28 -15.79
N VAL A 411 -1.21 13.71 -14.76
CA VAL A 411 0.16 14.04 -14.35
C VAL A 411 0.98 12.76 -14.24
N LEU A 412 1.97 12.62 -15.12
CA LEU A 412 2.87 11.48 -15.15
C LEU A 412 4.29 11.89 -14.78
N ASN A 413 4.76 11.42 -13.64
CA ASN A 413 6.15 11.55 -13.20
C ASN A 413 6.85 10.18 -13.20
N ASP A 414 8.20 10.20 -13.32
CA ASP A 414 9.09 9.03 -13.28
C ASP A 414 10.19 9.18 -12.21
N ASN A 415 9.87 9.85 -11.12
CA ASN A 415 10.77 9.92 -9.97
C ASN A 415 10.92 8.54 -9.30
N ILE A 416 11.97 8.33 -8.52
CA ILE A 416 12.24 7.04 -7.84
C ILE A 416 11.01 6.49 -7.08
N ALA A 417 10.21 7.38 -6.49
CA ALA A 417 9.01 6.97 -5.76
C ALA A 417 7.80 6.60 -6.65
N ASP A 418 7.82 7.02 -7.94
CA ASP A 418 6.78 6.69 -8.92
C ASP A 418 7.10 5.40 -9.70
N GLY A 419 8.37 4.95 -9.67
CA GLY A 419 8.93 3.99 -10.61
C GLY A 419 9.47 4.68 -11.87
N GLN A 420 10.67 4.29 -12.31
CA GLN A 420 11.35 4.93 -13.43
C GLN A 420 10.91 4.36 -14.78
N ASP A 421 10.45 3.12 -14.80
CA ASP A 421 9.86 2.51 -15.98
C ASP A 421 8.40 2.98 -16.15
N ILE A 422 8.17 3.76 -17.21
CA ILE A 422 6.83 4.25 -17.57
C ILE A 422 6.17 3.44 -18.68
N SER A 423 6.77 2.35 -19.12
CA SER A 423 6.23 1.52 -20.21
C SER A 423 4.81 1.00 -19.91
N TRP A 424 4.47 0.89 -18.64
CA TRP A 424 3.15 0.49 -18.18
C TRP A 424 1.98 1.36 -18.67
N ILE A 425 2.25 2.63 -19.09
CA ILE A 425 1.19 3.48 -19.66
C ILE A 425 0.59 2.92 -20.95
N TRP A 426 1.31 2.02 -21.63
CA TRP A 426 0.81 1.35 -22.83
C TRP A 426 -0.25 0.28 -22.54
N ASP A 427 -0.32 -0.18 -21.29
CA ASP A 427 -1.33 -1.11 -20.80
C ASP A 427 -2.56 -0.39 -20.21
N VAL A 428 -2.56 0.95 -20.20
CA VAL A 428 -3.71 1.76 -19.78
C VAL A 428 -4.70 1.95 -20.91
N ASP A 429 -5.98 1.77 -20.62
CA ASP A 429 -7.12 1.89 -21.54
C ASP A 429 -7.51 3.36 -21.73
N PHE A 430 -6.61 4.15 -22.33
CA PHE A 430 -6.87 5.57 -22.63
C PHE A 430 -7.89 5.77 -23.74
N GLU A 431 -8.24 4.75 -24.46
CA GLU A 431 -9.30 4.73 -25.47
C GLU A 431 -10.65 5.18 -24.88
N ARG A 432 -10.85 5.01 -23.58
CA ARG A 432 -12.04 5.50 -22.84
C ARG A 432 -12.20 7.02 -22.81
N ILE A 433 -11.12 7.77 -23.05
CA ILE A 433 -11.12 9.25 -23.02
C ILE A 433 -11.70 9.83 -24.32
N ILE A 434 -11.67 9.07 -25.41
CA ILE A 434 -12.01 9.55 -26.75
C ILE A 434 -13.45 10.06 -26.79
N GLY A 435 -13.62 11.33 -27.22
CA GLY A 435 -14.94 11.96 -27.34
C GLY A 435 -15.65 12.26 -26.01
N ARG A 436 -15.05 11.90 -24.89
CA ARG A 436 -15.64 12.02 -23.55
C ARG A 436 -14.92 13.04 -22.64
N THR A 437 -14.05 13.86 -23.21
CA THR A 437 -13.27 14.85 -22.47
C THR A 437 -13.51 16.26 -23.04
N ARG A 438 -13.90 17.21 -22.19
CA ARG A 438 -14.08 18.63 -22.54
C ARG A 438 -12.76 19.38 -22.52
N THR A 439 -11.90 19.06 -21.58
CA THR A 439 -10.55 19.63 -21.45
C THR A 439 -9.62 18.52 -21.00
N LEU A 440 -8.49 18.39 -21.67
CA LEU A 440 -7.45 17.43 -21.38
C LEU A 440 -6.12 18.15 -21.24
N VAL A 441 -5.64 18.31 -20.01
CA VAL A 441 -4.34 18.88 -19.68
C VAL A 441 -3.38 17.76 -19.29
N LEU A 442 -2.19 17.76 -19.86
CA LEU A 442 -1.15 16.76 -19.61
C LEU A 442 0.06 17.44 -19.00
N ALA A 443 0.56 16.90 -17.90
CA ALA A 443 1.67 17.48 -17.15
C ALA A 443 2.57 16.41 -16.52
N GLY A 444 3.63 16.86 -15.84
CA GLY A 444 4.61 16.00 -15.18
C GLY A 444 5.89 15.85 -15.99
N THR A 445 6.87 15.13 -15.43
CA THR A 445 8.19 14.91 -16.04
C THR A 445 8.08 14.17 -17.38
N ARG A 446 7.02 13.36 -17.54
CA ARG A 446 6.76 12.52 -18.72
C ARG A 446 5.49 12.94 -19.49
N ALA A 447 5.14 14.22 -19.43
CA ALA A 447 3.96 14.76 -20.11
C ALA A 447 3.95 14.48 -21.63
N LEU A 448 5.11 14.51 -22.29
CA LEU A 448 5.23 14.23 -23.73
C LEU A 448 5.03 12.75 -24.05
N ASP A 449 5.54 11.82 -23.22
CA ASP A 449 5.31 10.39 -23.40
C ASP A 449 3.82 10.06 -23.23
N LEU A 450 3.16 10.68 -22.28
CA LEU A 450 1.73 10.56 -22.06
C LEU A 450 0.94 11.09 -23.27
N ALA A 451 1.34 12.24 -23.84
CA ALA A 451 0.72 12.80 -25.04
C ALA A 451 0.86 11.86 -26.24
N ILE A 452 2.03 11.24 -26.42
CA ILE A 452 2.27 10.24 -27.47
C ILE A 452 1.34 9.05 -27.26
N ARG A 453 1.25 8.50 -26.06
CA ARG A 453 0.36 7.35 -25.76
C ARG A 453 -1.10 7.69 -26.07
N LEU A 454 -1.57 8.87 -25.66
CA LEU A 454 -2.94 9.33 -25.93
C LEU A 454 -3.23 9.54 -27.41
N LYS A 455 -2.24 10.04 -28.18
CA LYS A 455 -2.35 10.12 -29.63
C LYS A 455 -2.55 8.73 -30.24
N TYR A 456 -1.77 7.72 -29.80
CA TYR A 456 -1.94 6.35 -30.27
C TYR A 456 -3.25 5.70 -29.80
N ALA A 457 -3.83 6.16 -28.68
CA ALA A 457 -5.17 5.78 -28.27
C ALA A 457 -6.27 6.38 -29.17
N GLY A 458 -5.94 7.38 -30.04
CA GLY A 458 -6.90 8.03 -30.92
C GLY A 458 -7.36 9.42 -30.48
N VAL A 459 -6.77 9.98 -29.40
CA VAL A 459 -7.05 11.36 -28.99
C VAL A 459 -6.40 12.34 -29.95
N ASN A 460 -7.16 13.32 -30.43
CA ASN A 460 -6.63 14.32 -31.36
C ASN A 460 -5.63 15.24 -30.63
N GLU A 461 -4.50 15.53 -31.27
CA GLU A 461 -3.46 16.41 -30.71
C GLU A 461 -3.98 17.82 -30.36
N LYS A 462 -4.99 18.31 -31.10
CA LYS A 462 -5.60 19.61 -30.85
C LYS A 462 -6.42 19.68 -29.55
N ASP A 463 -6.84 18.53 -29.07
CA ASP A 463 -7.65 18.42 -27.86
C ASP A 463 -6.77 18.26 -26.60
N MET A 464 -5.45 18.16 -26.78
CA MET A 464 -4.47 18.00 -25.71
C MET A 464 -3.72 19.30 -25.43
N ILE A 465 -3.74 19.76 -24.18
CA ILE A 465 -2.92 20.87 -23.68
C ILE A 465 -1.73 20.28 -22.93
N VAL A 466 -0.56 20.22 -23.57
CA VAL A 466 0.64 19.64 -22.99
C VAL A 466 1.49 20.72 -22.31
N ILE A 467 1.69 20.59 -21.00
CA ILE A 467 2.50 21.49 -20.18
C ILE A 467 3.70 20.71 -19.63
N PRO A 468 4.86 20.77 -20.30
CA PRO A 468 6.04 20.02 -19.90
C PRO A 468 6.66 20.58 -18.59
N PRO A 469 7.56 19.83 -17.95
CA PRO A 469 8.28 20.30 -16.78
C PRO A 469 9.11 21.56 -17.10
N ALA A 470 9.33 22.41 -16.10
CA ALA A 470 10.22 23.54 -16.25
C ALA A 470 11.62 23.07 -16.68
N PRO A 471 12.26 23.71 -17.67
CA PRO A 471 13.61 23.34 -18.06
C PRO A 471 14.55 23.44 -16.85
N LEU A 472 15.34 22.40 -16.64
CA LEU A 472 16.37 22.42 -15.59
C LEU A 472 17.20 23.69 -15.78
N ARG A 473 17.21 24.59 -14.80
CA ARG A 473 18.19 25.68 -14.75
C ARG A 473 19.55 25.04 -14.73
N THR A 474 20.26 25.07 -15.86
CA THR A 474 21.69 24.79 -15.87
C THR A 474 22.31 25.84 -14.96
N GLU A 475 22.55 25.48 -13.70
CA GLU A 475 23.44 26.25 -12.85
C GLU A 475 24.75 26.33 -13.61
N LYS A 476 25.06 27.51 -14.12
CA LYS A 476 26.41 27.83 -14.55
C LYS A 476 27.27 27.58 -13.31
N LYS A 477 27.87 26.39 -13.20
CA LYS A 477 28.88 26.11 -12.21
C LYS A 477 29.85 27.27 -12.34
N LYS A 478 29.91 28.15 -11.34
CA LYS A 478 31.00 29.09 -11.15
C LYS A 478 32.24 28.23 -11.13
N ILE A 479 32.95 28.18 -12.25
CA ILE A 479 34.26 27.53 -12.34
C ILE A 479 35.09 28.21 -11.27
N SER A 480 35.35 27.47 -10.21
CA SER A 480 36.10 27.87 -9.07
C SER A 480 37.44 28.46 -9.55
N THR A 481 37.75 29.63 -9.06
CA THR A 481 39.00 30.41 -9.30
C THR A 481 40.27 29.60 -8.98
N TYR A 482 40.14 28.37 -8.49
CA TYR A 482 41.27 27.47 -8.17
C TYR A 482 41.91 26.77 -9.39
N ALA A 483 41.30 26.80 -10.59
CA ALA A 483 41.88 26.21 -11.80
C ALA A 483 42.87 27.15 -12.53
N ARG A 484 43.04 28.42 -12.09
CA ARG A 484 43.93 29.39 -12.73
C ARG A 484 45.38 29.34 -12.27
N LEU A 485 45.74 28.49 -11.32
CA LEU A 485 47.09 28.42 -10.75
C LEU A 485 47.92 27.19 -11.13
N ARG A 486 47.43 26.31 -12.01
CA ARG A 486 48.24 25.18 -12.54
C ARG A 486 48.08 25.01 -14.05
N GLY A 487 48.58 25.96 -14.80
CA GLY A 487 48.60 25.88 -16.25
C GLY A 487 49.73 26.64 -16.87
N ARG A 488 50.94 26.18 -16.65
CA ARG A 488 52.07 26.46 -17.54
C ARG A 488 52.79 25.16 -17.85
N ASN A 489 52.89 24.89 -19.15
CA ASN A 489 53.65 23.88 -19.88
C ASN A 489 52.91 22.62 -20.29
N ARG A 490 52.45 22.59 -21.55
CA ARG A 490 53.02 21.78 -22.62
C ARG A 490 52.26 22.00 -23.92
N GLN A 491 53.02 22.38 -24.91
CA GLN A 491 52.65 22.42 -26.32
C GLN A 491 52.57 20.96 -26.89
N ASP A 492 51.87 20.91 -28.02
CA ASP A 492 51.93 19.93 -29.08
C ASP A 492 50.95 18.71 -29.04
N GLY A 493 50.17 18.66 -30.10
CA GLY A 493 49.47 17.46 -30.53
C GLY A 493 48.21 17.76 -31.35
N LYS A 494 48.40 17.99 -32.66
CA LYS A 494 47.36 17.97 -33.69
C LYS A 494 46.68 16.60 -33.71
N GLU A 495 45.34 16.62 -33.94
CA GLU A 495 44.67 15.75 -34.89
C GLU A 495 43.19 15.58 -34.58
N GLN A 496 42.48 15.89 -35.55
CA GLN A 496 41.54 15.26 -36.50
C GLN A 496 40.09 15.53 -36.17
N GLU A 497 39.57 16.50 -36.92
CA GLU A 497 38.16 16.59 -37.29
C GLU A 497 37.70 15.27 -37.91
N ARG A 498 36.60 14.69 -37.41
CA ARG A 498 35.75 13.78 -38.17
C ARG A 498 34.28 14.02 -37.86
N ASP A 499 33.65 14.49 -38.93
CA ASP A 499 32.25 14.24 -39.36
C ASP A 499 31.11 14.57 -38.39
N GLY A 500 30.68 15.80 -38.47
CA GLY A 500 29.35 16.24 -38.09
C GLY A 500 28.31 15.78 -39.08
N ARG A 501 27.48 14.78 -38.75
CA ARG A 501 26.21 14.56 -39.45
C ARG A 501 25.21 15.62 -39.06
N ASN A 502 24.83 16.41 -40.07
CA ASN A 502 23.71 17.32 -40.08
C ASN A 502 22.43 16.69 -39.52
N ILE A 503 22.07 16.98 -38.28
CA ILE A 503 20.70 16.85 -37.83
C ILE A 503 19.99 18.11 -38.31
N GLN A 504 19.19 17.98 -39.35
CA GLN A 504 18.29 19.04 -39.80
C GLN A 504 17.44 19.50 -38.61
N LYS A 505 17.68 20.72 -38.19
CA LYS A 505 16.75 21.45 -37.33
C LYS A 505 15.43 21.60 -38.08
N LEU A 506 14.44 20.81 -37.70
CA LEU A 506 13.06 21.10 -38.02
C LEU A 506 12.72 22.44 -37.39
N SER A 507 12.68 23.49 -38.21
CA SER A 507 12.16 24.81 -37.83
C SER A 507 10.66 24.69 -37.69
N LEU A 508 10.19 24.38 -36.48
CA LEU A 508 8.82 24.69 -36.08
C LEU A 508 8.73 26.20 -36.00
N SER A 509 7.87 26.79 -36.83
CA SER A 509 7.53 28.22 -36.82
C SER A 509 7.15 28.63 -35.39
N GLU A 510 8.02 29.41 -34.75
CA GLU A 510 7.78 30.02 -33.44
C GLU A 510 6.71 31.11 -33.59
N SER A 511 5.45 30.76 -33.39
CA SER A 511 4.50 31.71 -32.83
C SER A 511 4.90 31.93 -31.36
N HIS A 512 5.14 33.18 -30.96
CA HIS A 512 5.53 33.58 -29.59
C HIS A 512 4.36 33.42 -28.62
N ALA A 513 3.88 32.20 -28.42
CA ALA A 513 3.12 31.85 -27.23
C ALA A 513 4.16 31.60 -26.11
N GLN A 514 4.12 32.36 -25.02
CA GLN A 514 4.91 32.10 -23.83
C GLN A 514 4.74 30.63 -23.45
N ARG A 515 5.78 29.80 -23.61
CA ARG A 515 5.73 28.39 -23.22
C ARG A 515 5.51 28.32 -21.71
N VAL A 516 4.36 27.82 -21.31
CA VAL A 516 3.98 27.59 -19.91
C VAL A 516 4.59 26.28 -19.47
N TYR A 517 5.31 26.28 -18.36
CA TYR A 517 5.99 25.10 -17.84
C TYR A 517 5.58 24.82 -16.40
N GLY A 518 5.66 23.54 -16.01
CA GLY A 518 5.53 23.09 -14.63
C GLY A 518 4.12 22.89 -14.14
N LEU A 519 4.00 22.13 -13.06
CA LEU A 519 2.73 21.61 -12.55
C LEU A 519 1.78 22.71 -12.02
N LYS A 520 2.35 23.77 -11.43
CA LYS A 520 1.57 24.95 -11.01
C LYS A 520 0.78 25.57 -12.17
N ASN A 521 1.41 25.72 -13.32
CA ASN A 521 0.78 26.27 -14.51
C ASN A 521 -0.21 25.29 -15.14
N ALA A 522 0.06 23.97 -15.06
CA ALA A 522 -0.85 22.94 -15.52
C ALA A 522 -2.16 22.95 -14.72
N LEU A 523 -2.05 23.01 -13.39
CA LEU A 523 -3.21 23.11 -12.51
C LEU A 523 -4.00 24.41 -12.76
N THR A 524 -3.30 25.53 -12.93
CA THR A 524 -3.95 26.83 -13.25
C THR A 524 -4.66 26.78 -14.60
N SER A 525 -4.02 26.22 -15.64
CA SER A 525 -4.62 26.06 -16.97
C SER A 525 -5.88 25.17 -16.92
N ALA A 526 -5.79 24.01 -16.24
CA ALA A 526 -6.93 23.10 -16.09
C ALA A 526 -8.10 23.78 -15.34
N LEU A 527 -7.82 24.48 -14.25
CA LEU A 527 -8.84 25.21 -13.49
C LEU A 527 -9.46 26.35 -14.30
N THR A 528 -8.69 27.09 -15.09
CA THR A 528 -9.21 28.18 -15.93
C THR A 528 -10.21 27.65 -16.96
N GLN A 529 -9.98 26.45 -17.49
CA GLN A 529 -10.84 25.84 -18.48
C GLN A 529 -12.03 25.06 -17.90
N THR A 530 -12.04 24.84 -16.59
CA THR A 530 -13.17 24.21 -15.90
C THR A 530 -14.15 25.28 -15.44
N PRO A 531 -15.42 25.28 -15.88
CA PRO A 531 -16.41 26.25 -15.42
C PRO A 531 -16.77 26.12 -13.95
N ALA A 532 -17.35 27.17 -13.36
CA ALA A 532 -17.95 27.10 -12.03
C ALA A 532 -19.10 26.07 -12.01
N GLY A 533 -19.22 25.33 -10.92
CA GLY A 533 -20.17 24.23 -10.77
C GLY A 533 -19.65 22.88 -11.29
N GLU A 534 -18.60 22.88 -12.12
CA GLU A 534 -18.04 21.67 -12.72
C GLU A 534 -16.91 21.05 -11.88
N THR A 535 -16.57 19.79 -12.22
CA THR A 535 -15.52 19.02 -11.52
C THR A 535 -14.32 18.83 -12.43
N LEU A 536 -13.14 19.24 -11.95
CA LEU A 536 -11.84 18.90 -12.52
C LEU A 536 -11.34 17.60 -11.87
N PHE A 537 -11.19 16.55 -12.66
CA PHE A 537 -10.54 15.31 -12.23
C PHE A 537 -9.04 15.42 -12.47
N VAL A 538 -8.26 15.20 -11.41
CA VAL A 538 -6.80 15.25 -11.46
C VAL A 538 -6.28 13.85 -11.13
N VAL A 539 -5.59 13.26 -12.10
CA VAL A 539 -5.06 11.88 -11.99
C VAL A 539 -3.53 11.93 -12.02
N PRO A 540 -2.89 12.06 -10.88
CA PRO A 540 -1.43 12.10 -10.78
C PRO A 540 -0.83 10.74 -10.42
N THR A 541 0.47 10.56 -10.75
CA THR A 541 1.34 9.61 -10.05
C THR A 541 1.71 10.16 -8.66
N TYR A 542 2.42 9.36 -7.85
CA TYR A 542 2.63 9.68 -6.43
C TYR A 542 3.35 11.01 -6.18
N THR A 543 4.48 11.27 -6.86
CA THR A 543 5.19 12.53 -6.67
C THR A 543 4.45 13.71 -7.28
N GLY A 544 3.71 13.48 -8.38
CA GLY A 544 2.79 14.48 -8.94
C GLY A 544 1.69 14.88 -7.96
N LEU A 545 1.16 13.92 -7.21
CA LEU A 545 0.19 14.18 -6.14
C LEU A 545 0.79 15.07 -5.05
N LEU A 546 2.02 14.78 -4.59
CA LEU A 546 2.71 15.58 -3.59
C LEU A 546 2.91 17.03 -4.05
N GLU A 547 3.33 17.24 -5.30
CA GLU A 547 3.53 18.55 -5.89
C GLU A 547 2.20 19.34 -6.01
N ILE A 548 1.12 18.67 -6.41
CA ILE A 548 -0.23 19.28 -6.49
C ILE A 548 -0.70 19.70 -5.08
N HIS A 549 -0.54 18.84 -4.09
CA HIS A 549 -0.91 19.19 -2.72
C HIS A 549 -0.11 20.39 -2.20
N GLN A 550 1.20 20.43 -2.45
CA GLN A 550 2.03 21.57 -2.08
C GLN A 550 1.55 22.86 -2.74
N GLU A 551 1.15 22.82 -4.00
CA GLU A 551 0.60 23.98 -4.71
C GLU A 551 -0.78 24.40 -4.14
N LEU A 552 -1.65 23.44 -3.81
CA LEU A 552 -2.97 23.71 -3.21
C LEU A 552 -2.83 24.28 -1.80
N GLU A 553 -1.88 23.79 -1.03
CA GLU A 553 -1.52 24.32 0.28
C GLU A 553 -1.00 25.78 0.18
N GLN A 554 -0.10 26.07 -0.75
CA GLN A 554 0.39 27.43 -1.00
C GLN A 554 -0.73 28.40 -1.39
N ARG A 555 -1.81 27.91 -1.99
CA ARG A 555 -3.03 28.67 -2.30
C ARG A 555 -4.01 28.77 -1.11
N GLY A 556 -3.70 28.13 0.02
CA GLY A 556 -4.58 28.10 1.21
C GLY A 556 -5.82 27.23 1.03
N LEU A 557 -5.85 26.29 0.09
CA LEU A 557 -7.01 25.48 -0.26
C LEU A 557 -7.06 24.15 0.48
N THR A 558 -5.93 23.70 0.99
CA THR A 558 -5.80 22.48 1.81
C THR A 558 -4.93 22.77 3.04
N PRO A 559 -5.18 22.11 4.18
CA PRO A 559 -4.25 22.15 5.31
C PRO A 559 -2.91 21.51 4.89
N HIS A 560 -1.87 21.80 5.67
CA HIS A 560 -0.57 21.17 5.44
C HIS A 560 -0.71 19.65 5.39
N TYR A 561 -0.11 19.03 4.42
CA TYR A 561 -0.17 17.59 4.14
C TYR A 561 0.03 16.69 5.38
N TRP A 562 0.77 17.19 6.38
CA TRP A 562 1.06 16.50 7.65
C TRP A 562 0.10 16.86 8.79
N GLU A 563 -0.72 17.90 8.65
CA GLU A 563 -1.63 18.35 9.69
C GLU A 563 -2.97 17.60 9.61
N GLY A 564 -3.44 17.08 10.76
CA GLY A 564 -4.76 16.44 10.87
C GLY A 564 -4.76 14.90 10.76
N ARG A 565 -3.61 14.23 10.69
CA ARG A 565 -3.52 12.77 10.54
C ARG A 565 -3.10 12.01 11.80
N ASP A 566 -2.78 12.70 12.87
CA ASP A 566 -2.38 12.14 14.18
C ASP A 566 -3.48 12.24 15.25
N ALA A 567 -4.74 12.55 14.88
CA ALA A 567 -5.87 12.58 15.80
C ALA A 567 -6.51 11.20 15.97
#